data_e3d4cb8b5a738fdd3823da5796659774
#
_entry.id   e3d4cb8b5a738fdd3823da5796659774
#
_cell.length_a   1.000
_cell.length_b   1.000
_cell.length_c   1.000
_cell.angle_alpha   90.00
_cell.angle_beta   90.00
_cell.angle_gamma   90.00
#
_symmetry.space_group_name_H-M   'P 1'
#
loop_
_entity.id
_entity.type
_entity.pdbx_description
1 polymer ?
#
loop_
_entity_poly.entity_id
_entity_poly.type
_entity_poly.pdbx_seq_one_letter_code
_entity_poly.pdbx_strand_id
1 'polypeptide(L)'
;SDEHASIATKALLSADLRGIDSHGVARLSGYVRLWEIKRIHARADIKVIHETPSTAVVDGDSGLGLVVAPFAMQIAIEKAKNVGTGWVSVQNSNHFGIAAHHAMMALEHGMIGIAMTNASPLVAPTFSIDKMLGTNPICVAAP
;
A
#
# COMPACT_ATOMS: atom_id res chain seq x y z
N SER A 1 -3.56 -12.88 11.18
CA SER A 1 -3.81 -14.24 10.64
C SER A 1 -2.59 -14.68 9.85
N ASP A 2 -2.46 -15.98 9.58
CA ASP A 2 -1.38 -16.54 8.77
C ASP A 2 -1.45 -16.01 7.32
N GLU A 3 -2.64 -15.78 6.83
CA GLU A 3 -2.87 -15.15 5.53
C GLU A 3 -2.29 -13.74 5.46
N HIS A 4 -2.61 -12.87 6.43
CA HIS A 4 -2.06 -11.53 6.50
C HIS A 4 -0.53 -11.53 6.65
N ALA A 5 0.01 -12.48 7.41
CA ALA A 5 1.47 -12.63 7.54
C ALA A 5 2.10 -13.01 6.19
N SER A 6 1.48 -13.94 5.45
CA SER A 6 1.95 -14.34 4.12
C SER A 6 1.93 -13.17 3.13
N ILE A 7 0.83 -12.38 3.09
CA ILE A 7 0.70 -11.21 2.22
C ILE A 7 1.79 -10.17 2.56
N ALA A 8 1.96 -9.84 3.84
CA ALA A 8 2.96 -8.88 4.27
C ALA A 8 4.39 -9.36 3.95
N THR A 9 4.68 -10.63 4.13
CA THR A 9 5.97 -11.25 3.81
C THR A 9 6.28 -11.11 2.31
N LYS A 10 5.32 -11.42 1.44
CA LYS A 10 5.48 -11.27 -0.02
C LYS A 10 5.81 -9.84 -0.40
N ALA A 11 5.15 -8.86 0.20
CA ALA A 11 5.41 -7.45 -0.07
C ALA A 11 6.81 -7.02 0.36
N LEU A 12 7.29 -7.46 1.54
CA LEU A 12 8.64 -7.18 2.03
C LEU A 12 9.71 -7.84 1.16
N LEU A 13 9.58 -9.13 0.88
CA LEU A 13 10.51 -9.86 0.02
C LEU A 13 10.54 -9.30 -1.40
N SER A 14 9.41 -8.81 -1.90
CA SER A 14 9.35 -8.13 -3.21
C SER A 14 10.26 -6.90 -3.27
N ALA A 15 10.46 -6.18 -2.16
CA ALA A 15 11.39 -5.05 -2.08
C ALA A 15 12.84 -5.54 -2.09
N ASP A 16 13.19 -6.50 -1.23
CA ASP A 16 14.56 -7.04 -1.13
C ASP A 16 15.02 -7.66 -2.45
N LEU A 17 14.16 -8.45 -3.11
CA LEU A 17 14.45 -9.06 -4.41
C LEU A 17 14.67 -8.05 -5.55
N ARG A 18 14.31 -6.77 -5.32
CA ARG A 18 14.54 -5.65 -6.25
C ARG A 18 15.67 -4.72 -5.82
N GLY A 19 16.42 -5.09 -4.77
CA GLY A 19 17.49 -4.27 -4.22
C GLY A 19 16.97 -2.99 -3.51
N ILE A 20 15.72 -3.00 -3.03
CA ILE A 20 15.11 -1.89 -2.31
C ILE A 20 15.05 -2.22 -0.80
N ASP A 21 16.19 -2.53 -0.23
CA ASP A 21 16.34 -3.02 1.16
C ASP A 21 15.74 -2.06 2.19
N SER A 22 15.70 -0.76 1.88
CA SER A 22 15.08 0.25 2.75
C SER A 22 13.59 0.04 3.01
N HIS A 23 12.91 -0.78 2.19
CA HIS A 23 11.48 -1.11 2.27
C HIS A 23 11.21 -2.61 2.37
N GLY A 24 12.26 -3.41 2.50
CA GLY A 24 12.21 -4.87 2.67
C GLY A 24 12.10 -5.31 4.13
N VAL A 25 12.66 -6.47 4.41
CA VAL A 25 12.63 -7.12 5.75
C VAL A 25 13.23 -6.23 6.84
N ALA A 26 14.15 -5.32 6.50
CA ALA A 26 14.67 -4.32 7.43
C ALA A 26 13.58 -3.47 8.12
N ARG A 27 12.38 -3.34 7.50
CA ARG A 27 11.24 -2.62 8.09
C ARG A 27 10.48 -3.41 9.15
N LEU A 28 10.67 -4.73 9.25
CA LEU A 28 9.89 -5.59 10.13
C LEU A 28 9.94 -5.14 11.60
N SER A 29 11.13 -4.78 12.10
CA SER A 29 11.28 -4.29 13.48
C SER A 29 10.46 -3.02 13.75
N GLY A 30 10.39 -2.12 12.76
CA GLY A 30 9.56 -0.92 12.85
C GLY A 30 8.07 -1.22 12.92
N TYR A 31 7.59 -2.19 12.15
CA TYR A 31 6.19 -2.61 12.19
C TYR A 31 5.82 -3.30 13.50
N VAL A 32 6.71 -4.16 14.03
CA VAL A 32 6.53 -4.79 15.35
C VAL A 32 6.39 -3.71 16.43
N ARG A 33 7.28 -2.72 16.42
CA ARG A 33 7.20 -1.59 17.37
C ARG A 33 5.89 -0.82 17.25
N LEU A 34 5.41 -0.55 16.03
CA LEU A 34 4.12 0.15 15.83
C LEU A 34 2.94 -0.69 16.32
N TRP A 35 3.01 -2.01 16.19
CA TRP A 35 2.02 -2.92 16.74
C TRP A 35 2.04 -2.93 18.28
N GLU A 36 3.22 -3.00 18.90
CA GLU A 36 3.39 -2.99 20.37
C GLU A 36 2.78 -1.72 21.00
N ILE A 37 2.97 -0.56 20.36
CA ILE A 37 2.36 0.71 20.81
C ILE A 37 0.91 0.89 20.33
N LYS A 38 0.29 -0.16 19.80
CA LYS A 38 -1.12 -0.20 19.35
C LYS A 38 -1.47 0.78 18.23
N ARG A 39 -0.50 1.23 17.46
CA ARG A 39 -0.72 2.05 16.28
C ARG A 39 -1.15 1.22 15.06
N ILE A 40 -0.74 -0.05 15.00
CA ILE A 40 -1.14 -1.01 13.98
C ILE A 40 -2.01 -2.08 14.61
N HIS A 41 -3.16 -2.35 14.00
CA HIS A 41 -4.02 -3.47 14.34
C HIS A 41 -3.55 -4.73 13.61
N ALA A 42 -3.06 -5.74 14.35
CA ALA A 42 -2.59 -7.00 13.77
C ALA A 42 -3.72 -7.85 13.17
N ARG A 43 -4.96 -7.61 13.59
CA ARG A 43 -6.20 -8.25 13.09
C ARG A 43 -7.18 -7.18 12.66
N ALA A 44 -6.76 -6.36 11.69
CA ALA A 44 -7.59 -5.32 11.14
C ALA A 44 -8.81 -5.90 10.42
N ASP A 45 -9.97 -5.27 10.63
CA ASP A 45 -11.23 -5.57 9.97
C ASP A 45 -11.39 -4.65 8.74
N ILE A 46 -10.65 -4.98 7.69
CA ILE A 46 -10.58 -4.19 6.46
C ILE A 46 -11.92 -4.27 5.72
N LYS A 47 -12.51 -3.11 5.40
CA LYS A 47 -13.85 -3.02 4.81
C LYS A 47 -13.94 -2.07 3.65
N VAL A 48 -14.76 -2.41 2.66
CA VAL A 48 -15.27 -1.43 1.70
C VAL A 48 -16.41 -0.66 2.39
N ILE A 49 -16.26 0.66 2.50
CA ILE A 49 -17.24 1.52 3.15
C ILE A 49 -18.09 2.33 2.17
N HIS A 50 -17.65 2.44 0.93
CA HIS A 50 -18.39 3.04 -0.17
C HIS A 50 -17.89 2.47 -1.49
N GLU A 51 -18.78 2.26 -2.46
CA GLU A 51 -18.38 1.84 -3.80
C GLU A 51 -19.36 2.29 -4.89
N THR A 52 -18.82 2.43 -6.09
CA THR A 52 -19.53 2.58 -7.36
C THR A 52 -19.05 1.49 -8.32
N PRO A 53 -19.56 1.38 -9.55
CA PRO A 53 -19.04 0.40 -10.50
C PRO A 53 -17.53 0.49 -10.74
N SER A 54 -16.93 1.69 -10.76
CA SER A 54 -15.52 1.93 -11.06
C SER A 54 -14.68 2.39 -9.87
N THR A 55 -15.29 2.75 -8.74
CA THR A 55 -14.54 3.28 -7.59
C THR A 55 -14.90 2.57 -6.29
N ALA A 56 -14.01 2.62 -5.29
CA ALA A 56 -14.33 2.23 -3.93
C ALA A 56 -13.53 3.06 -2.90
N VAL A 57 -14.03 3.08 -1.67
CA VAL A 57 -13.31 3.56 -0.50
C VAL A 57 -13.17 2.41 0.47
N VAL A 58 -11.94 2.13 0.86
CA VAL A 58 -11.59 1.09 1.83
C VAL A 58 -11.18 1.73 3.14
N ASP A 59 -11.77 1.26 4.23
CA ASP A 59 -11.27 1.51 5.58
C ASP A 59 -10.32 0.38 5.97
N GLY A 60 -9.07 0.73 6.25
CA GLY A 60 -8.02 -0.21 6.63
C GLY A 60 -7.98 -0.56 8.12
N ASP A 61 -8.87 0.00 8.95
CA ASP A 61 -8.96 -0.24 10.40
C ASP A 61 -7.58 -0.18 11.09
N SER A 62 -6.76 0.81 10.75
CA SER A 62 -5.38 0.93 11.24
C SER A 62 -4.51 -0.30 10.96
N GLY A 63 -4.88 -1.12 10.01
CA GLY A 63 -4.13 -2.30 9.59
C GLY A 63 -2.77 -1.97 8.97
N LEU A 64 -1.93 -3.00 8.87
CA LEU A 64 -0.64 -2.90 8.20
C LEU A 64 -0.87 -2.65 6.70
N GLY A 65 -0.30 -1.57 6.16
CA GLY A 65 -0.47 -1.21 4.76
C GLY A 65 -0.01 -2.28 3.76
N LEU A 66 0.94 -3.13 4.15
CA LEU A 66 1.37 -4.32 3.37
C LEU A 66 0.22 -5.32 3.14
N VAL A 67 -0.85 -5.25 3.92
CA VAL A 67 -2.05 -6.11 3.80
C VAL A 67 -3.21 -5.32 3.19
N VAL A 68 -3.42 -4.09 3.66
CA VAL A 68 -4.54 -3.24 3.21
C VAL A 68 -4.41 -2.85 1.74
N ALA A 69 -3.20 -2.52 1.28
CA ALA A 69 -3.00 -2.06 -0.09
C ALA A 69 -3.21 -3.17 -1.14
N PRO A 70 -2.73 -4.42 -0.96
CA PRO A 70 -3.10 -5.52 -1.85
C PRO A 70 -4.60 -5.78 -1.91
N PHE A 71 -5.30 -5.73 -0.77
CA PHE A 71 -6.76 -5.85 -0.73
C PHE A 71 -7.44 -4.77 -1.58
N ALA A 72 -7.02 -3.52 -1.43
CA ALA A 72 -7.55 -2.40 -2.21
C ALA A 72 -7.24 -2.54 -3.71
N MET A 73 -6.02 -2.97 -4.06
CA MET A 73 -5.62 -3.18 -5.46
C MET A 73 -6.42 -4.31 -6.10
N GLN A 74 -6.71 -5.39 -5.37
CA GLN A 74 -7.55 -6.47 -5.89
C GLN A 74 -8.95 -5.96 -6.24
N ILE A 75 -9.55 -5.10 -5.40
CA ILE A 75 -10.85 -4.47 -5.70
C ILE A 75 -10.75 -3.60 -6.96
N ALA A 76 -9.68 -2.81 -7.11
CA ALA A 76 -9.47 -1.98 -8.29
C ALA A 76 -9.38 -2.85 -9.57
N ILE A 77 -8.64 -3.95 -9.52
CA ILE A 77 -8.51 -4.91 -10.63
C ILE A 77 -9.87 -5.52 -10.99
N GLU A 78 -10.66 -5.98 -10.01
CA GLU A 78 -11.98 -6.55 -10.30
C GLU A 78 -12.94 -5.52 -10.90
N LYS A 79 -12.93 -4.28 -10.43
CA LYS A 79 -13.72 -3.20 -11.04
C LYS A 79 -13.26 -2.92 -12.47
N ALA A 80 -11.94 -2.87 -12.70
CA ALA A 80 -11.39 -2.64 -14.05
C ALA A 80 -11.76 -3.77 -15.03
N LYS A 81 -11.81 -5.02 -14.59
CA LYS A 81 -12.33 -6.14 -15.41
C LYS A 81 -13.77 -5.92 -15.86
N ASN A 82 -14.58 -5.35 -14.98
CA ASN A 82 -16.02 -5.20 -15.24
C ASN A 82 -16.37 -3.97 -16.08
N VAL A 83 -15.67 -2.83 -15.86
CA VAL A 83 -16.05 -1.55 -16.47
C VAL A 83 -14.86 -0.80 -17.12
N GLY A 84 -13.70 -1.45 -17.27
CA GLY A 84 -12.54 -0.90 -17.96
C GLY A 84 -11.61 -0.04 -17.10
N THR A 85 -12.00 0.33 -15.89
CA THR A 85 -11.18 1.08 -14.93
C THR A 85 -11.58 0.80 -13.50
N GLY A 86 -10.64 0.94 -12.56
CA GLY A 86 -10.88 0.79 -11.13
C GLY A 86 -10.03 1.75 -10.31
N TRP A 87 -10.64 2.51 -9.42
CA TRP A 87 -9.95 3.40 -8.48
C TRP A 87 -10.40 3.11 -7.06
N VAL A 88 -9.44 2.91 -6.17
CA VAL A 88 -9.71 2.66 -4.76
C VAL A 88 -8.92 3.61 -3.89
N SER A 89 -9.63 4.39 -3.09
CA SER A 89 -9.04 5.21 -2.05
C SER A 89 -9.01 4.42 -0.75
N VAL A 90 -7.93 4.55 0.01
CA VAL A 90 -7.74 3.87 1.30
C VAL A 90 -7.60 4.90 2.39
N GLN A 91 -8.36 4.75 3.46
CA GLN A 91 -8.21 5.52 4.69
C GLN A 91 -7.83 4.60 5.87
N ASN A 92 -7.38 5.17 6.98
CA ASN A 92 -7.04 4.46 8.21
C ASN A 92 -6.09 3.29 7.98
N SER A 93 -5.02 3.52 7.22
CA SER A 93 -3.98 2.53 6.94
C SER A 93 -2.62 3.02 7.42
N ASN A 94 -1.62 2.17 7.27
CA ASN A 94 -0.24 2.46 7.65
C ASN A 94 0.70 2.26 6.45
N HIS A 95 2.00 2.38 6.67
CA HIS A 95 3.02 2.21 5.65
C HIS A 95 2.83 0.91 4.86
N PHE A 96 2.89 0.98 3.52
CA PHE A 96 2.53 -0.12 2.62
C PHE A 96 3.72 -0.76 1.87
N GLY A 97 4.96 -0.44 2.28
CA GLY A 97 6.17 -0.94 1.61
C GLY A 97 6.45 -0.19 0.30
N ILE A 98 6.91 -0.90 -0.72
CA ILE A 98 7.16 -0.31 -2.05
C ILE A 98 5.86 -0.22 -2.85
N ALA A 99 5.59 0.95 -3.43
CA ALA A 99 4.42 1.17 -4.27
C ALA A 99 4.38 0.24 -5.50
N ALA A 100 5.56 -0.13 -6.01
CA ALA A 100 5.68 -1.03 -7.15
C ALA A 100 5.07 -2.42 -6.90
N HIS A 101 5.14 -2.96 -5.67
CA HIS A 101 4.53 -4.26 -5.36
C HIS A 101 3.03 -4.27 -5.67
N HIS A 102 2.35 -3.19 -5.29
CA HIS A 102 0.91 -3.06 -5.50
C HIS A 102 0.57 -2.76 -6.96
N ALA A 103 1.28 -1.83 -7.60
CA ALA A 103 1.05 -1.49 -9.00
C ALA A 103 1.25 -2.70 -9.93
N MET A 104 2.26 -3.52 -9.67
CA MET A 104 2.55 -4.70 -10.50
C MET A 104 1.50 -5.81 -10.40
N MET A 105 0.64 -5.84 -9.39
CA MET A 105 -0.46 -6.80 -9.32
C MET A 105 -1.38 -6.72 -10.54
N ALA A 106 -1.55 -5.53 -11.12
CA ALA A 106 -2.36 -5.32 -12.31
C ALA A 106 -1.76 -5.95 -13.57
N LEU A 107 -0.44 -6.12 -13.65
CA LEU A 107 0.24 -6.70 -14.82
C LEU A 107 -0.17 -8.14 -15.07
N GLU A 108 -0.43 -8.93 -14.03
CA GLU A 108 -0.89 -10.31 -14.14
C GLU A 108 -2.25 -10.43 -14.85
N HIS A 109 -2.95 -9.30 -14.99
CA HIS A 109 -4.23 -9.18 -15.66
C HIS A 109 -4.16 -8.39 -16.98
N GLY A 110 -2.94 -8.10 -17.49
CA GLY A 110 -2.74 -7.29 -18.68
C GLY A 110 -3.19 -5.83 -18.53
N MET A 111 -3.19 -5.30 -17.32
CA MET A 111 -3.65 -3.94 -16.98
C MET A 111 -2.48 -3.05 -16.57
N ILE A 112 -2.64 -1.74 -16.78
CA ILE A 112 -1.77 -0.73 -16.17
C ILE A 112 -2.17 -0.58 -14.70
N GLY A 113 -1.21 -0.72 -13.79
CA GLY A 113 -1.39 -0.50 -12.36
C GLY A 113 -0.80 0.83 -11.91
N ILE A 114 -1.53 1.55 -11.07
CA ILE A 114 -1.08 2.81 -10.46
C ILE A 114 -1.24 2.68 -8.95
N ALA A 115 -0.16 2.95 -8.21
CA ALA A 115 -0.18 3.01 -6.76
C ALA A 115 0.46 4.31 -6.27
N MET A 116 -0.22 5.01 -5.39
CA MET A 116 0.25 6.28 -4.85
C MET A 116 -0.14 6.42 -3.37
N THR A 117 0.62 7.20 -2.63
CA THR A 117 0.31 7.48 -1.23
C THR A 117 0.92 8.81 -0.80
N ASN A 118 0.37 9.40 0.25
CA ASN A 118 1.05 10.43 1.03
C ASN A 118 2.08 9.79 1.96
N ALA A 119 3.04 10.56 2.43
CA ALA A 119 4.06 10.12 3.38
C ALA A 119 4.31 11.17 4.46
N SER A 120 4.94 10.76 5.56
CA SER A 120 5.36 11.66 6.63
C SER A 120 6.29 12.75 6.11
N PRO A 121 6.27 13.98 6.68
CA PRO A 121 7.10 15.09 6.24
C PRO A 121 8.58 14.84 6.61
N LEU A 122 9.32 14.22 5.69
CA LEU A 122 10.74 13.88 5.85
C LEU A 122 11.64 14.63 4.85
N VAL A 123 11.05 15.37 3.90
CA VAL A 123 11.74 16.06 2.82
C VAL A 123 11.66 17.56 3.03
N ALA A 124 12.80 18.23 2.97
CA ALA A 124 12.86 19.68 2.94
C ALA A 124 12.58 20.20 1.52
N PRO A 125 11.73 21.22 1.34
CA PRO A 125 11.60 21.90 0.06
C PRO A 125 12.94 22.48 -0.41
N THR A 126 13.06 22.75 -1.71
CA THR A 126 14.26 23.39 -2.28
C THR A 126 14.59 24.69 -1.52
N PHE A 127 15.85 24.84 -1.13
CA PHE A 127 16.37 25.96 -0.33
C PHE A 127 15.85 26.04 1.12
N SER A 128 15.13 25.05 1.62
CA SER A 128 14.71 24.96 3.03
C SER A 128 15.56 23.97 3.80
N ILE A 129 15.67 24.18 5.11
CA ILE A 129 16.26 23.23 6.06
C ILE A 129 15.17 22.46 6.84
N ASP A 130 13.93 22.95 6.81
CA ASP A 130 12.82 22.34 7.52
C ASP A 130 12.15 21.24 6.68
N LYS A 131 11.89 20.10 7.31
CA LYS A 131 11.20 18.96 6.69
C LYS A 131 9.71 19.23 6.68
N MET A 132 9.15 19.52 5.51
CA MET A 132 7.74 19.90 5.34
C MET A 132 6.96 18.99 4.39
N LEU A 133 7.63 18.24 3.51
CA LEU A 133 7.02 17.42 2.48
C LEU A 133 7.24 15.94 2.75
N GLY A 134 6.26 15.13 2.40
CA GLY A 134 6.44 13.70 2.24
C GLY A 134 7.07 13.35 0.88
N THR A 135 7.60 12.17 0.74
CA THR A 135 8.08 11.65 -0.56
C THR A 135 6.94 11.45 -1.55
N ASN A 136 5.72 11.21 -1.06
CA ASN A 136 4.45 11.12 -1.81
C ASN A 136 4.61 10.38 -3.15
N PRO A 137 5.04 9.10 -3.14
CA PRO A 137 5.36 8.37 -4.35
C PRO A 137 4.14 8.17 -5.23
N ILE A 138 4.38 8.21 -6.54
CA ILE A 138 3.46 7.76 -7.58
C ILE A 138 4.20 6.69 -8.38
N CYS A 139 3.68 5.48 -8.40
CA CYS A 139 4.23 4.37 -9.16
C CYS A 139 3.24 3.95 -10.24
N VAL A 140 3.74 3.79 -11.46
CA VAL A 140 2.98 3.26 -12.59
C VAL A 140 3.71 2.03 -13.11
N ALA A 141 2.97 0.94 -13.30
CA ALA A 141 3.45 -0.28 -13.93
C ALA A 141 2.59 -0.57 -15.16
N ALA A 142 3.22 -0.86 -16.27
CA ALA A 142 2.58 -1.23 -17.53
C ALA A 142 3.12 -2.57 -18.04
N PRO A 143 2.28 -3.38 -18.72
CA PRO A 143 2.71 -4.64 -19.36
C PRO A 143 3.79 -4.43 -20.41
#